data_57578a64979e73a9ff8d39a80f5bf042
#
_entry.id   57578a64979e73a9ff8d39a80f5bf042
#
_cell.length_a   1.000
_cell.length_b   1.000
_cell.length_c   1.000
_cell.angle_alpha   90.00
_cell.angle_beta   90.00
_cell.angle_gamma   90.00
#
_symmetry.space_group_name_H-M   'P 1'
#
loop_
_entity.id
_entity.type
_entity.pdbx_description
1 polymer ?
#
loop_
_entity_poly.entity_id
_entity_poly.type
_entity_poly.pdbx_seq_one_letter_code
_entity_poly.pdbx_strand_id
1 'polypeptide(L)'
;MYEKFYGLKGKPFSLLPDPEFLYPSKKHRMALTLLEYGLMNQASFSVITGDIGTGKTTLIRQLLKQMERDMVVGLITNTHPSFGELLQWILMAFNIECGSRDKVEMYKTFMDFLIQQYAANRHTVLIVDEAQNMGPQALEELRMLSNINSEKDQVLQVILVGQPGLRENLRDPRLEQFAQRISVDYNLEPLSQEETREYIRHRLSIVAGSPDLFDDEACEAVFRYSGGIPRLVNLLCDTALVYGYAEQATCIGVLLVEDVARDKQQSRIVPLRQPAHEAAGDKNNQTPEQAAGKKGRGTPASPKRAMRVAIASDTERQRNYLKMMLERSGLKVVAALPIDDDIIEQLNRENVDVLLMDLDESAHRSRDLDHLIDQVRSQCKIPVLFNDSSSAGKGGAISDLGRKLTLKLTSLIGRG
;
A
#
# COMPACT_ATOMS: atom_id res chain seq x y z
N MET A 1 -5.64 -15.09 -25.28
CA MET A 1 -4.88 -14.65 -26.47
C MET A 1 -3.55 -15.39 -26.54
N TYR A 2 -2.61 -15.12 -25.65
CA TYR A 2 -1.30 -15.80 -25.56
C TYR A 2 -1.39 -17.24 -25.04
N GLU A 3 -2.46 -17.60 -24.33
CA GLU A 3 -2.65 -18.94 -23.75
C GLU A 3 -2.60 -20.03 -24.83
N LYS A 4 -3.29 -19.81 -25.94
CA LYS A 4 -3.28 -20.77 -27.06
C LYS A 4 -1.92 -20.88 -27.74
N PHE A 5 -1.19 -19.77 -27.84
CA PHE A 5 0.14 -19.72 -28.45
C PHE A 5 1.17 -20.53 -27.68
N TYR A 6 1.16 -20.36 -26.32
CA TYR A 6 2.05 -21.08 -25.42
C TYR A 6 1.51 -22.43 -24.94
N GLY A 7 0.34 -22.88 -25.43
CA GLY A 7 -0.27 -24.15 -25.04
C GLY A 7 -0.78 -24.20 -23.59
N LEU A 8 -1.10 -23.03 -23.00
CA LEU A 8 -1.55 -22.93 -21.61
C LEU A 8 -3.06 -23.21 -21.51
N LYS A 9 -3.48 -23.93 -20.47
CA LYS A 9 -4.90 -24.18 -20.16
C LYS A 9 -5.60 -23.01 -19.47
N GLY A 10 -4.87 -21.99 -19.06
CA GLY A 10 -5.39 -20.81 -18.38
C GLY A 10 -4.33 -19.72 -18.23
N LYS A 11 -4.66 -18.64 -17.50
CA LYS A 11 -3.73 -17.54 -17.21
C LYS A 11 -2.85 -17.88 -16.02
N PRO A 12 -1.53 -18.12 -16.19
CA PRO A 12 -0.66 -18.50 -15.08
C PRO A 12 -0.46 -17.37 -14.08
N PHE A 13 -0.43 -16.12 -14.53
CA PHE A 13 -0.05 -14.95 -13.73
C PHE A 13 -1.22 -14.00 -13.46
N SER A 14 -2.44 -14.55 -13.27
CA SER A 14 -3.59 -13.75 -12.83
C SER A 14 -3.30 -12.99 -11.54
N LEU A 15 -3.73 -11.72 -11.48
CA LEU A 15 -3.62 -10.87 -10.28
C LEU A 15 -4.74 -11.13 -9.26
N LEU A 16 -5.78 -11.89 -9.65
CA LEU A 16 -6.83 -12.28 -8.73
C LEU A 16 -6.30 -13.32 -7.74
N PRO A 17 -6.56 -13.12 -6.43
CA PRO A 17 -6.17 -14.10 -5.43
C PRO A 17 -6.89 -15.43 -5.63
N ASP A 18 -6.14 -16.46 -5.98
CA ASP A 18 -6.64 -17.83 -6.15
C ASP A 18 -5.77 -18.78 -5.31
N PRO A 19 -6.37 -19.46 -4.32
CA PRO A 19 -5.65 -20.42 -3.48
C PRO A 19 -5.05 -21.61 -4.23
N GLU A 20 -5.55 -21.97 -5.43
CA GLU A 20 -4.98 -23.05 -6.22
C GLU A 20 -3.58 -22.69 -6.75
N PHE A 21 -3.33 -21.41 -6.95
CA PHE A 21 -2.03 -20.90 -7.37
C PHE A 21 -1.11 -20.51 -6.20
N LEU A 22 -1.45 -20.86 -4.97
CA LEU A 22 -0.58 -20.59 -3.84
C LEU A 22 0.70 -21.41 -3.95
N TYR A 23 1.83 -20.73 -4.14
CA TYR A 23 3.15 -21.35 -4.02
C TYR A 23 3.52 -21.43 -2.55
N PRO A 24 3.75 -22.67 -2.02
CA PRO A 24 4.04 -22.85 -0.61
C PRO A 24 5.53 -22.59 -0.30
N SER A 25 5.99 -21.34 -0.44
CA SER A 25 7.36 -20.99 -0.03
C SER A 25 7.58 -21.31 1.44
N LYS A 26 8.84 -21.39 1.86
CA LYS A 26 9.17 -21.65 3.28
C LYS A 26 8.49 -20.64 4.21
N LYS A 27 8.45 -19.38 3.79
CA LYS A 27 7.84 -18.26 4.55
C LYS A 27 6.33 -18.39 4.65
N HIS A 28 5.65 -18.73 3.53
CA HIS A 28 4.21 -18.94 3.53
C HIS A 28 3.79 -20.15 4.36
N ARG A 29 4.55 -21.28 4.27
CA ARG A 29 4.31 -22.45 5.13
C ARG A 29 4.47 -22.10 6.61
N MET A 30 5.55 -21.38 6.97
CA MET A 30 5.77 -20.96 8.36
C MET A 30 4.62 -20.06 8.85
N ALA A 31 4.21 -19.08 8.06
CA ALA A 31 3.10 -18.21 8.41
C ALA A 31 1.79 -18.99 8.64
N LEU A 32 1.48 -19.95 7.75
CA LEU A 32 0.30 -20.82 7.88
C LEU A 32 0.38 -21.68 9.14
N THR A 33 1.50 -22.35 9.35
CA THR A 33 1.73 -23.18 10.56
C THR A 33 1.59 -22.37 11.85
N LEU A 34 2.11 -21.14 11.89
CA LEU A 34 1.97 -20.29 13.08
C LEU A 34 0.53 -19.85 13.31
N LEU A 35 -0.24 -19.57 12.25
CA LEU A 35 -1.66 -19.28 12.37
C LEU A 35 -2.45 -20.49 12.86
N GLU A 36 -2.21 -21.68 12.31
CA GLU A 36 -2.82 -22.94 12.76
C GLU A 36 -2.47 -23.22 14.23
N TYR A 37 -1.20 -23.05 14.60
CA TYR A 37 -0.75 -23.16 15.99
C TYR A 37 -1.48 -22.18 16.90
N GLY A 38 -1.63 -20.90 16.48
CA GLY A 38 -2.36 -19.89 17.24
C GLY A 38 -3.85 -20.27 17.44
N LEU A 39 -4.49 -20.79 16.40
CA LEU A 39 -5.87 -21.25 16.47
C LEU A 39 -6.04 -22.44 17.41
N MET A 40 -5.18 -23.45 17.30
CA MET A 40 -5.21 -24.65 18.17
C MET A 40 -4.95 -24.33 19.65
N ASN A 41 -4.08 -23.36 19.92
CA ASN A 41 -3.76 -22.92 21.29
C ASN A 41 -4.63 -21.77 21.79
N GLN A 42 -5.73 -21.51 21.13
CA GLN A 42 -6.70 -20.47 21.52
C GLN A 42 -6.03 -19.09 21.74
N ALA A 43 -5.09 -18.72 20.88
CA ALA A 43 -4.42 -17.43 20.94
C ALA A 43 -5.43 -16.29 20.80
N SER A 44 -5.42 -15.33 21.73
CA SER A 44 -6.32 -14.16 21.66
C SER A 44 -6.09 -13.36 20.41
N PHE A 45 -4.80 -13.08 20.09
CA PHE A 45 -4.42 -12.32 18.91
C PHE A 45 -3.28 -12.99 18.16
N SER A 46 -3.45 -13.08 16.84
CA SER A 46 -2.42 -13.44 15.88
C SER A 46 -2.24 -12.31 14.87
N VAL A 47 -1.00 -11.93 14.57
CA VAL A 47 -0.68 -10.80 13.69
C VAL A 47 0.19 -11.28 12.54
N ILE A 48 -0.26 -11.07 11.31
CA ILE A 48 0.50 -11.30 10.09
C ILE A 48 0.71 -9.97 9.36
N THR A 49 1.95 -9.59 9.19
CA THR A 49 2.29 -8.39 8.42
C THR A 49 3.09 -8.76 7.17
N GLY A 50 3.23 -7.81 6.25
CA GLY A 50 4.04 -7.96 5.05
C GLY A 50 3.69 -6.88 4.02
N ASP A 51 4.59 -6.68 3.07
CA ASP A 51 4.41 -5.67 2.02
C ASP A 51 3.17 -5.93 1.15
N ILE A 52 2.72 -4.90 0.43
CA ILE A 52 1.60 -5.01 -0.50
C ILE A 52 1.97 -6.03 -1.59
N GLY A 53 1.09 -7.03 -1.79
CA GLY A 53 1.28 -8.04 -2.84
C GLY A 53 2.14 -9.23 -2.46
N THR A 54 2.54 -9.40 -1.17
CA THR A 54 3.29 -10.58 -0.68
C THR A 54 2.44 -11.85 -0.57
N GLY A 55 1.12 -11.78 -0.75
CA GLY A 55 0.24 -12.94 -0.72
C GLY A 55 -0.52 -13.16 0.58
N LYS A 56 -0.57 -12.19 1.50
CA LYS A 56 -1.30 -12.27 2.79
C LYS A 56 -2.76 -12.71 2.63
N THR A 57 -3.51 -12.05 1.75
CA THR A 57 -4.93 -12.39 1.51
C THR A 57 -5.09 -13.80 0.91
N THR A 58 -4.15 -14.26 0.09
CA THR A 58 -4.15 -15.64 -0.43
C THR A 58 -3.86 -16.64 0.68
N LEU A 59 -2.95 -16.33 1.60
CA LEU A 59 -2.65 -17.12 2.79
C LEU A 59 -3.90 -17.28 3.66
N ILE A 60 -4.61 -16.17 3.94
CA ILE A 60 -5.87 -16.22 4.71
C ILE A 60 -6.94 -17.07 4.01
N ARG A 61 -7.09 -16.96 2.69
CA ARG A 61 -8.01 -17.81 1.95
C ARG A 61 -7.64 -19.29 2.02
N GLN A 62 -6.35 -19.61 2.03
CA GLN A 62 -5.88 -20.97 2.23
C GLN A 62 -6.18 -21.47 3.64
N LEU A 63 -5.93 -20.65 4.67
CA LEU A 63 -6.30 -20.96 6.05
C LEU A 63 -7.80 -21.27 6.15
N LEU A 64 -8.66 -20.42 5.58
CA LEU A 64 -10.11 -20.59 5.58
C LEU A 64 -10.58 -21.90 4.91
N LYS A 65 -9.88 -22.38 3.88
CA LYS A 65 -10.17 -23.67 3.25
C LYS A 65 -9.83 -24.87 4.15
N GLN A 66 -8.86 -24.71 5.04
CA GLN A 66 -8.38 -25.76 5.94
C GLN A 66 -9.09 -25.75 7.30
N MET A 67 -9.84 -24.66 7.60
CA MET A 67 -10.56 -24.57 8.88
C MET A 67 -11.64 -25.64 9.00
N GLU A 68 -11.73 -26.22 10.18
CA GLU A 68 -12.69 -27.26 10.50
C GLU A 68 -14.13 -26.75 10.54
N ARG A 69 -15.09 -27.66 10.44
CA ARG A 69 -16.54 -27.32 10.44
C ARG A 69 -17.02 -26.69 11.74
N ASP A 70 -16.26 -26.82 12.81
CA ASP A 70 -16.59 -26.32 14.16
C ASP A 70 -16.08 -24.88 14.39
N MET A 71 -15.58 -24.21 13.36
CA MET A 71 -15.16 -22.83 13.43
C MET A 71 -16.17 -21.90 12.76
N VAL A 72 -16.52 -20.83 13.46
CA VAL A 72 -17.35 -19.74 12.94
C VAL A 72 -16.47 -18.53 12.67
N VAL A 73 -16.38 -18.14 11.40
CA VAL A 73 -15.43 -17.11 10.96
C VAL A 73 -16.14 -15.87 10.49
N GLY A 74 -15.78 -14.73 11.08
CA GLY A 74 -16.10 -13.40 10.57
C GLY A 74 -14.89 -12.80 9.83
N LEU A 75 -15.08 -12.29 8.63
CA LEU A 75 -14.03 -11.65 7.83
C LEU A 75 -14.37 -10.18 7.56
N ILE A 76 -13.49 -9.29 8.01
CA ILE A 76 -13.55 -7.85 7.72
C ILE A 76 -12.41 -7.54 6.73
N THR A 77 -12.76 -7.10 5.53
CA THR A 77 -11.79 -6.79 4.45
C THR A 77 -11.52 -5.30 4.28
N ASN A 78 -12.30 -4.44 4.91
CA ASN A 78 -12.15 -2.99 4.84
C ASN A 78 -12.38 -2.37 6.21
N THR A 79 -11.33 -1.77 6.77
CA THR A 79 -11.30 -1.23 8.14
C THR A 79 -11.19 0.31 8.16
N HIS A 80 -11.53 0.98 7.04
CA HIS A 80 -11.39 2.44 6.99
C HIS A 80 -12.40 3.13 7.92
N PRO A 81 -11.97 4.06 8.79
CA PRO A 81 -12.81 4.71 9.81
C PRO A 81 -14.06 5.42 9.28
N SER A 82 -14.09 5.80 8.00
CA SER A 82 -15.24 6.46 7.38
C SER A 82 -16.44 5.54 7.14
N PHE A 83 -16.28 4.23 7.30
CA PHE A 83 -17.35 3.26 6.97
C PHE A 83 -18.19 2.80 8.16
N GLY A 84 -18.06 3.40 9.33
CA GLY A 84 -18.88 3.10 10.51
C GLY A 84 -18.08 2.62 11.71
N GLU A 85 -18.78 2.17 12.75
CA GLU A 85 -18.18 1.68 13.98
C GLU A 85 -17.73 0.23 13.85
N LEU A 86 -16.61 -0.12 14.50
CA LEU A 86 -16.02 -1.47 14.45
C LEU A 86 -17.04 -2.56 14.80
N LEU A 87 -17.85 -2.34 15.84
CA LEU A 87 -18.83 -3.34 16.30
C LEU A 87 -19.90 -3.64 15.23
N GLN A 88 -20.32 -2.64 14.44
CA GLN A 88 -21.24 -2.86 13.30
C GLN A 88 -20.61 -3.78 12.25
N TRP A 89 -19.32 -3.58 11.95
CA TRP A 89 -18.59 -4.43 11.01
C TRP A 89 -18.46 -5.86 11.52
N ILE A 90 -18.21 -6.03 12.81
CA ILE A 90 -18.14 -7.35 13.45
C ILE A 90 -19.48 -8.07 13.34
N LEU A 91 -20.57 -7.41 13.71
CA LEU A 91 -21.92 -8.00 13.60
C LEU A 91 -22.23 -8.40 12.16
N MET A 92 -21.91 -7.54 11.19
CA MET A 92 -22.11 -7.84 9.77
C MET A 92 -21.22 -9.00 9.29
N ALA A 93 -19.97 -9.08 9.75
CA ALA A 93 -19.04 -10.15 9.37
C ALA A 93 -19.50 -11.54 9.84
N PHE A 94 -20.25 -11.59 10.93
CA PHE A 94 -20.85 -12.83 11.45
C PHE A 94 -22.32 -13.03 11.04
N ASN A 95 -22.86 -12.17 10.15
CA ASN A 95 -24.28 -12.16 9.75
C ASN A 95 -25.25 -12.07 10.94
N ILE A 96 -24.90 -11.25 11.93
CA ILE A 96 -25.75 -11.02 13.12
C ILE A 96 -26.63 -9.80 12.86
N GLU A 97 -27.95 -10.02 12.86
CA GLU A 97 -28.90 -8.92 12.77
C GLU A 97 -28.99 -8.19 14.11
N CYS A 98 -28.82 -6.88 14.09
CA CYS A 98 -29.05 -6.01 15.23
C CYS A 98 -30.00 -4.88 14.81
N GLY A 99 -31.16 -4.84 15.42
CA GLY A 99 -32.20 -3.84 15.12
C GLY A 99 -31.91 -2.45 15.68
N SER A 100 -30.86 -2.31 16.47
CA SER A 100 -30.48 -1.08 17.15
C SER A 100 -29.11 -0.58 16.68
N ARG A 101 -28.92 0.74 16.72
CA ARG A 101 -27.61 1.41 16.53
C ARG A 101 -26.95 1.79 17.86
N ASP A 102 -27.57 1.41 18.99
CA ASP A 102 -26.97 1.63 20.31
C ASP A 102 -25.80 0.68 20.54
N LYS A 103 -24.65 1.23 20.93
CA LYS A 103 -23.43 0.44 21.17
C LYS A 103 -23.61 -0.62 22.24
N VAL A 104 -24.34 -0.33 23.29
CA VAL A 104 -24.57 -1.26 24.42
C VAL A 104 -25.38 -2.46 23.93
N GLU A 105 -26.39 -2.23 23.11
CA GLU A 105 -27.23 -3.28 22.56
C GLU A 105 -26.50 -4.13 21.54
N MET A 106 -25.69 -3.48 20.64
CA MET A 106 -24.84 -4.19 19.71
C MET A 106 -23.80 -5.06 20.43
N TYR A 107 -23.18 -4.52 21.48
CA TYR A 107 -22.21 -5.26 22.30
C TYR A 107 -22.90 -6.48 22.97
N LYS A 108 -24.07 -6.30 23.58
CA LYS A 108 -24.83 -7.38 24.15
C LYS A 108 -25.21 -8.46 23.15
N THR A 109 -25.67 -8.04 21.97
CA THR A 109 -26.02 -8.97 20.87
C THR A 109 -24.81 -9.80 20.43
N PHE A 110 -23.63 -9.18 20.33
CA PHE A 110 -22.41 -9.90 20.00
C PHE A 110 -21.97 -10.85 21.11
N MET A 111 -22.11 -10.42 22.40
CA MET A 111 -21.84 -11.27 23.56
C MET A 111 -22.73 -12.52 23.59
N ASP A 112 -24.03 -12.34 23.39
CA ASP A 112 -24.99 -13.43 23.37
C ASP A 112 -24.67 -14.42 22.22
N PHE A 113 -24.27 -13.90 21.07
CA PHE A 113 -23.77 -14.72 19.94
C PHE A 113 -22.54 -15.55 20.33
N LEU A 114 -21.50 -14.93 20.93
CA LEU A 114 -20.28 -15.64 21.35
C LEU A 114 -20.58 -16.75 22.35
N ILE A 115 -21.45 -16.49 23.34
CA ILE A 115 -21.88 -17.45 24.33
C ILE A 115 -22.63 -18.62 23.65
N GLN A 116 -23.48 -18.35 22.68
CA GLN A 116 -24.21 -19.40 21.93
C GLN A 116 -23.24 -20.27 21.10
N GLN A 117 -22.23 -19.65 20.44
CA GLN A 117 -21.25 -20.42 19.69
C GLN A 117 -20.43 -21.33 20.63
N TYR A 118 -19.95 -20.77 21.75
CA TYR A 118 -19.21 -21.52 22.75
C TYR A 118 -20.02 -22.68 23.34
N ALA A 119 -21.30 -22.46 23.70
CA ALA A 119 -22.21 -23.50 24.20
C ALA A 119 -22.46 -24.61 23.13
N ALA A 120 -22.34 -24.27 21.84
CA ALA A 120 -22.43 -25.22 20.74
C ALA A 120 -21.09 -25.91 20.42
N ASN A 121 -20.06 -25.71 21.25
CA ASN A 121 -18.69 -26.20 21.06
C ASN A 121 -18.09 -25.74 19.74
N ARG A 122 -18.35 -24.48 19.35
CA ARG A 122 -17.80 -23.86 18.13
C ARG A 122 -16.84 -22.72 18.50
N HIS A 123 -15.70 -22.67 17.83
CA HIS A 123 -14.69 -21.62 17.99
C HIS A 123 -15.02 -20.42 17.12
N THR A 124 -15.00 -19.22 17.69
CA THR A 124 -15.26 -17.99 16.95
C THR A 124 -13.95 -17.30 16.60
N VAL A 125 -13.72 -17.06 15.32
CA VAL A 125 -12.51 -16.41 14.77
C VAL A 125 -12.90 -15.17 13.98
N LEU A 126 -12.37 -14.02 14.38
CA LEU A 126 -12.50 -12.78 13.63
C LEU A 126 -11.20 -12.52 12.86
N ILE A 127 -11.29 -12.42 11.55
CA ILE A 127 -10.17 -12.05 10.69
C ILE A 127 -10.37 -10.62 10.21
N VAL A 128 -9.35 -9.79 10.41
CA VAL A 128 -9.35 -8.39 9.97
C VAL A 128 -8.22 -8.20 8.97
N ASP A 129 -8.56 -8.06 7.69
CA ASP A 129 -7.60 -7.74 6.63
C ASP A 129 -7.43 -6.21 6.52
N GLU A 130 -6.28 -5.76 6.00
CA GLU A 130 -5.88 -4.34 5.93
C GLU A 130 -5.92 -3.62 7.29
N ALA A 131 -5.60 -4.34 8.37
CA ALA A 131 -5.70 -3.86 9.74
C ALA A 131 -4.81 -2.64 10.06
N GLN A 132 -3.82 -2.28 9.22
CA GLN A 132 -3.05 -1.04 9.38
C GLN A 132 -3.92 0.23 9.25
N ASN A 133 -5.12 0.11 8.68
CA ASN A 133 -6.07 1.22 8.59
C ASN A 133 -6.85 1.45 9.89
N MET A 134 -6.73 0.53 10.85
CA MET A 134 -7.35 0.68 12.17
C MET A 134 -6.55 1.67 13.02
N GLY A 135 -7.25 2.65 13.58
CA GLY A 135 -6.65 3.52 14.58
C GLY A 135 -6.48 2.84 15.94
N PRO A 136 -5.69 3.43 16.85
CA PRO A 136 -5.47 2.87 18.18
C PRO A 136 -6.77 2.63 18.97
N GLN A 137 -7.77 3.47 18.78
CA GLN A 137 -9.08 3.32 19.45
C GLN A 137 -9.81 2.06 19.01
N ALA A 138 -9.81 1.73 17.71
CA ALA A 138 -10.47 0.52 17.20
C ALA A 138 -9.71 -0.75 17.62
N LEU A 139 -8.38 -0.72 17.69
CA LEU A 139 -7.57 -1.81 18.21
C LEU A 139 -7.85 -2.04 19.71
N GLU A 140 -7.97 -0.97 20.49
CA GLU A 140 -8.33 -1.08 21.91
C GLU A 140 -9.75 -1.61 22.10
N GLU A 141 -10.70 -1.24 21.23
CA GLU A 141 -12.06 -1.82 21.23
C GLU A 141 -12.02 -3.34 20.94
N LEU A 142 -11.18 -3.80 19.99
CA LEU A 142 -10.95 -5.25 19.79
C LEU A 142 -10.38 -5.93 21.04
N ARG A 143 -9.43 -5.28 21.73
CA ARG A 143 -8.88 -5.82 22.99
C ARG A 143 -9.96 -6.00 24.04
N MET A 144 -10.85 -5.03 24.17
CA MET A 144 -11.98 -5.12 25.11
C MET A 144 -12.93 -6.26 24.74
N LEU A 145 -13.24 -6.43 23.45
CA LEU A 145 -14.06 -7.55 22.96
C LEU A 145 -13.40 -8.92 23.22
N SER A 146 -12.07 -9.01 23.12
CA SER A 146 -11.34 -10.26 23.41
C SER A 146 -11.29 -10.62 24.88
N ASN A 147 -11.72 -9.73 25.80
CA ASN A 147 -11.87 -10.05 27.24
C ASN A 147 -13.10 -10.90 27.57
N ILE A 148 -13.94 -11.16 26.57
CA ILE A 148 -15.08 -12.05 26.70
C ILE A 148 -14.55 -13.47 26.71
N ASN A 149 -14.15 -13.93 27.89
CA ASN A 149 -13.59 -15.28 28.09
C ASN A 149 -14.49 -16.09 28.97
N SER A 150 -14.51 -17.40 28.76
CA SER A 150 -14.96 -18.32 29.82
C SER A 150 -13.86 -18.42 30.89
N GLU A 151 -14.13 -19.10 32.01
CA GLU A 151 -13.12 -19.26 33.07
C GLU A 151 -11.84 -19.97 32.61
N LYS A 152 -11.86 -20.71 31.49
CA LYS A 152 -10.76 -21.54 31.01
C LYS A 152 -10.42 -21.35 29.52
N ASP A 153 -11.35 -20.83 28.71
CA ASP A 153 -11.22 -20.81 27.27
C ASP A 153 -11.38 -19.40 26.67
N GLN A 154 -10.64 -19.13 25.61
CA GLN A 154 -10.75 -17.93 24.79
C GLN A 154 -11.95 -18.09 23.84
N VAL A 155 -13.02 -17.30 24.06
CA VAL A 155 -14.25 -17.41 23.28
C VAL A 155 -14.15 -16.74 21.92
N LEU A 156 -13.30 -15.72 21.79
CA LEU A 156 -13.04 -15.00 20.55
C LEU A 156 -11.54 -14.96 20.25
N GLN A 157 -11.15 -15.48 19.09
CA GLN A 157 -9.80 -15.37 18.56
C GLN A 157 -9.76 -14.32 17.44
N VAL A 158 -8.74 -13.51 17.38
CA VAL A 158 -8.62 -12.43 16.39
C VAL A 158 -7.31 -12.58 15.59
N ILE A 159 -7.44 -12.60 14.28
CA ILE A 159 -6.30 -12.59 13.35
C ILE A 159 -6.26 -11.22 12.66
N LEU A 160 -5.20 -10.46 12.91
CA LEU A 160 -4.94 -9.19 12.25
C LEU A 160 -3.97 -9.40 11.09
N VAL A 161 -4.36 -8.97 9.92
CA VAL A 161 -3.54 -9.04 8.70
C VAL A 161 -3.35 -7.64 8.17
N GLY A 162 -2.11 -7.24 7.89
CA GLY A 162 -1.86 -5.87 7.46
C GLY A 162 -0.50 -5.64 6.83
N GLN A 163 -0.27 -4.39 6.48
CA GLN A 163 1.02 -3.90 5.99
C GLN A 163 1.97 -3.65 7.18
N PRO A 164 3.29 -3.44 6.94
CA PRO A 164 4.26 -3.17 8.01
C PRO A 164 3.87 -2.04 8.96
N GLY A 165 3.12 -1.01 8.48
CA GLY A 165 2.57 0.06 9.31
C GLY A 165 1.66 -0.42 10.45
N LEU A 166 1.07 -1.63 10.36
CA LEU A 166 0.34 -2.22 11.48
C LEU A 166 1.26 -2.45 12.68
N ARG A 167 2.50 -2.93 12.46
CA ARG A 167 3.47 -3.10 13.54
C ARG A 167 3.87 -1.79 14.21
N GLU A 168 3.95 -0.72 13.41
CA GLU A 168 4.23 0.62 13.93
C GLU A 168 3.07 1.09 14.82
N ASN A 169 1.83 0.90 14.36
CA ASN A 169 0.64 1.20 15.15
C ASN A 169 0.61 0.41 16.48
N LEU A 170 0.93 -0.90 16.44
CA LEU A 170 0.93 -1.77 17.62
C LEU A 170 2.05 -1.46 18.62
N ARG A 171 3.08 -0.70 18.23
CA ARG A 171 4.15 -0.19 19.12
C ARG A 171 3.77 1.09 19.85
N ASP A 172 2.59 1.66 19.56
CA ASP A 172 2.10 2.83 20.28
C ASP A 172 2.00 2.50 21.79
N PRO A 173 2.58 3.34 22.69
CA PRO A 173 2.50 3.10 24.14
C PRO A 173 1.08 2.94 24.67
N ARG A 174 0.08 3.53 24.01
CA ARG A 174 -1.35 3.37 24.34
C ARG A 174 -1.86 1.96 24.13
N LEU A 175 -1.19 1.16 23.30
CA LEU A 175 -1.57 -0.22 22.95
C LEU A 175 -0.67 -1.28 23.61
N GLU A 176 0.11 -0.93 24.63
CA GLU A 176 0.99 -1.86 25.33
C GLU A 176 0.24 -3.11 25.84
N GLN A 177 -0.93 -2.91 26.44
CA GLN A 177 -1.77 -4.03 26.91
C GLN A 177 -2.31 -4.89 25.78
N PHE A 178 -2.55 -4.32 24.60
CA PHE A 178 -2.92 -5.07 23.41
C PHE A 178 -1.73 -5.91 22.93
N ALA A 179 -0.56 -5.30 22.82
CA ALA A 179 0.66 -5.96 22.33
C ALA A 179 1.04 -7.18 23.19
N GLN A 180 0.85 -7.14 24.51
CA GLN A 180 1.09 -8.26 25.43
C GLN A 180 0.18 -9.47 25.20
N ARG A 181 -0.93 -9.31 24.47
CA ARG A 181 -1.86 -10.41 24.12
C ARG A 181 -1.60 -11.04 22.76
N ILE A 182 -0.65 -10.53 22.01
CA ILE A 182 -0.26 -11.09 20.72
C ILE A 182 0.59 -12.34 20.99
N SER A 183 0.03 -13.49 20.67
CA SER A 183 0.72 -14.78 20.85
C SER A 183 1.46 -15.20 19.58
N VAL A 184 1.00 -14.78 18.42
CA VAL A 184 1.60 -15.04 17.12
C VAL A 184 1.88 -13.71 16.41
N ASP A 185 3.13 -13.42 16.08
CA ASP A 185 3.55 -12.30 15.27
C ASP A 185 4.51 -12.78 14.18
N TYR A 186 4.13 -12.63 12.92
CA TYR A 186 4.95 -13.02 11.80
C TYR A 186 4.93 -11.98 10.67
N ASN A 187 6.12 -11.70 10.11
CA ASN A 187 6.26 -10.83 8.96
C ASN A 187 6.50 -11.66 7.70
N LEU A 188 5.56 -11.60 6.77
CA LEU A 188 5.65 -12.29 5.48
C LEU A 188 6.51 -11.47 4.53
N GLU A 189 7.77 -11.85 4.43
CA GLU A 189 8.73 -11.22 3.53
C GLU A 189 8.52 -11.63 2.08
N PRO A 190 9.01 -10.84 1.10
CA PRO A 190 9.06 -11.22 -0.30
C PRO A 190 9.82 -12.54 -0.55
N LEU A 191 9.59 -13.14 -1.70
CA LEU A 191 10.30 -14.34 -2.16
C LEU A 191 11.80 -14.04 -2.39
N SER A 192 12.66 -15.03 -2.15
CA SER A 192 14.07 -14.97 -2.59
C SER A 192 14.17 -15.12 -4.11
N GLN A 193 15.38 -14.97 -4.66
CA GLN A 193 15.62 -15.18 -6.08
C GLN A 193 15.27 -16.62 -6.51
N GLU A 194 15.73 -17.62 -5.75
CA GLU A 194 15.39 -19.02 -6.00
C GLU A 194 13.89 -19.27 -5.86
N GLU A 195 13.27 -18.77 -4.78
CA GLU A 195 11.83 -18.91 -4.57
C GLU A 195 11.03 -18.22 -5.68
N THR A 196 11.51 -17.11 -6.26
CA THR A 196 10.85 -16.41 -7.38
C THR A 196 10.88 -17.28 -8.63
N ARG A 197 12.01 -17.92 -8.96
CA ARG A 197 12.12 -18.85 -10.07
C ARG A 197 11.20 -20.05 -9.90
N GLU A 198 11.20 -20.66 -8.72
CA GLU A 198 10.32 -21.79 -8.42
C GLU A 198 8.83 -21.37 -8.45
N TYR A 199 8.52 -20.16 -7.99
CA TYR A 199 7.18 -19.58 -8.06
C TYR A 199 6.68 -19.45 -9.51
N ILE A 200 7.51 -18.93 -10.41
CA ILE A 200 7.16 -18.79 -11.82
C ILE A 200 6.89 -20.16 -12.43
N ARG A 201 7.79 -21.15 -12.22
CA ARG A 201 7.63 -22.52 -12.69
C ARG A 201 6.40 -23.21 -12.11
N HIS A 202 6.14 -23.03 -10.82
CA HIS A 202 4.95 -23.57 -10.16
C HIS A 202 3.66 -23.04 -10.81
N ARG A 203 3.57 -21.74 -11.05
CA ARG A 203 2.38 -21.13 -11.67
C ARG A 203 2.16 -21.60 -13.12
N LEU A 204 3.22 -21.80 -13.88
CA LEU A 204 3.16 -22.38 -15.22
C LEU A 204 2.68 -23.84 -15.18
N SER A 205 3.20 -24.64 -14.24
CA SER A 205 2.82 -26.05 -14.12
C SER A 205 1.33 -26.26 -13.85
N ILE A 206 0.69 -25.38 -13.07
CA ILE A 206 -0.76 -25.47 -12.76
C ILE A 206 -1.60 -25.35 -14.03
N VAL A 207 -1.18 -24.55 -14.99
CA VAL A 207 -1.88 -24.37 -16.26
C VAL A 207 -1.33 -25.25 -17.39
N ALA A 208 -0.58 -26.30 -17.04
CA ALA A 208 0.08 -27.22 -17.97
C ALA A 208 1.07 -26.53 -18.95
N GLY A 209 1.62 -25.38 -18.56
CA GLY A 209 2.68 -24.69 -19.31
C GLY A 209 4.04 -25.34 -19.09
N SER A 210 4.97 -25.12 -20.05
CA SER A 210 6.36 -25.55 -19.91
C SER A 210 7.02 -24.78 -18.73
N PRO A 211 7.69 -25.44 -17.78
CA PRO A 211 8.45 -24.79 -16.73
C PRO A 211 9.60 -23.93 -17.29
N ASP A 212 10.08 -24.22 -18.49
CA ASP A 212 11.18 -23.54 -19.17
C ASP A 212 10.69 -22.44 -20.13
N LEU A 213 9.40 -22.08 -20.08
CA LEU A 213 8.85 -20.97 -20.87
C LEU A 213 9.55 -19.63 -20.56
N PHE A 214 9.98 -19.44 -19.32
CA PHE A 214 10.88 -18.39 -18.89
C PHE A 214 12.25 -19.01 -18.64
N ASP A 215 13.29 -18.52 -19.29
CA ASP A 215 14.66 -18.95 -19.00
C ASP A 215 15.13 -18.46 -17.60
N ASP A 216 16.25 -18.99 -17.13
CA ASP A 216 16.76 -18.67 -15.79
C ASP A 216 17.14 -17.18 -15.67
N GLU A 217 17.69 -16.60 -16.75
CA GLU A 217 18.06 -15.17 -16.80
C GLU A 217 16.84 -14.26 -16.77
N ALA A 218 15.76 -14.65 -17.46
CA ALA A 218 14.48 -13.95 -17.37
C ALA A 218 13.88 -14.01 -15.96
N CYS A 219 13.92 -15.18 -15.31
CA CYS A 219 13.48 -15.33 -13.93
C CYS A 219 14.28 -14.43 -12.96
N GLU A 220 15.60 -14.32 -13.17
CA GLU A 220 16.46 -13.45 -12.39
C GLU A 220 16.14 -11.96 -12.64
N ALA A 221 15.89 -11.56 -13.91
CA ALA A 221 15.45 -10.22 -14.23
C ALA A 221 14.10 -9.89 -13.57
N VAL A 222 13.13 -10.82 -13.62
CA VAL A 222 11.84 -10.67 -12.91
C VAL A 222 12.06 -10.44 -11.42
N PHE A 223 12.94 -11.21 -10.75
CA PHE A 223 13.27 -10.98 -9.35
C PHE A 223 13.89 -9.61 -9.12
N ARG A 224 14.85 -9.21 -9.94
CA ARG A 224 15.56 -7.92 -9.85
C ARG A 224 14.59 -6.73 -9.87
N TYR A 225 13.60 -6.74 -10.75
CA TYR A 225 12.62 -5.67 -10.90
C TYR A 225 11.44 -5.76 -9.91
N SER A 226 11.00 -6.98 -9.56
CA SER A 226 9.87 -7.20 -8.62
C SER A 226 10.30 -7.16 -7.16
N GLY A 227 11.58 -7.40 -6.86
CA GLY A 227 12.09 -7.63 -5.50
C GLY A 227 11.48 -8.86 -4.85
N GLY A 228 11.00 -9.84 -5.62
CA GLY A 228 10.37 -11.05 -5.13
C GLY A 228 8.93 -10.86 -4.60
N ILE A 229 8.30 -9.71 -4.87
CA ILE A 229 6.90 -9.47 -4.49
C ILE A 229 5.98 -10.20 -5.48
N PRO A 230 5.21 -11.23 -5.06
CA PRO A 230 4.42 -12.08 -5.96
C PRO A 230 3.51 -11.32 -6.92
N ARG A 231 2.88 -10.23 -6.45
CA ARG A 231 2.02 -9.40 -7.30
C ARG A 231 2.79 -8.73 -8.45
N LEU A 232 4.01 -8.26 -8.18
CA LEU A 232 4.87 -7.66 -9.19
C LEU A 232 5.47 -8.72 -10.11
N VAL A 233 5.83 -9.90 -9.57
CA VAL A 233 6.24 -11.06 -10.39
C VAL A 233 5.15 -11.41 -11.38
N ASN A 234 3.90 -11.55 -10.93
CA ASN A 234 2.77 -11.84 -11.80
C ASN A 234 2.58 -10.78 -12.88
N LEU A 235 2.64 -9.50 -12.51
CA LEU A 235 2.48 -8.41 -13.46
C LEU A 235 3.56 -8.42 -14.55
N LEU A 236 4.82 -8.64 -14.17
CA LEU A 236 5.93 -8.69 -15.13
C LEU A 236 5.81 -9.91 -16.04
N CYS A 237 5.54 -11.09 -15.48
CA CYS A 237 5.41 -12.32 -16.24
C CYS A 237 4.20 -12.30 -17.18
N ASP A 238 3.03 -11.83 -16.74
CA ASP A 238 1.83 -11.72 -17.61
C ASP A 238 2.09 -10.76 -18.78
N THR A 239 2.71 -9.61 -18.51
CA THR A 239 3.05 -8.63 -19.55
C THR A 239 4.11 -9.19 -20.51
N ALA A 240 5.13 -9.91 -19.99
CA ALA A 240 6.16 -10.54 -20.82
C ALA A 240 5.58 -11.61 -21.77
N LEU A 241 4.58 -12.39 -21.31
CA LEU A 241 3.86 -13.33 -22.19
C LEU A 241 3.10 -12.61 -23.31
N VAL A 242 2.54 -11.42 -23.03
CA VAL A 242 1.87 -10.61 -24.07
C VAL A 242 2.88 -10.08 -25.09
N TYR A 243 4.04 -9.58 -24.64
CA TYR A 243 5.10 -9.08 -25.52
C TYR A 243 5.69 -10.21 -26.35
N GLY A 244 6.03 -11.35 -25.73
CA GLY A 244 6.54 -12.51 -26.44
C GLY A 244 5.55 -13.04 -27.49
N TYR A 245 4.24 -13.02 -27.18
CA TYR A 245 3.22 -13.34 -28.18
C TYR A 245 3.21 -12.36 -29.35
N ALA A 246 3.36 -11.06 -29.12
CA ALA A 246 3.40 -10.06 -30.17
C ALA A 246 4.64 -10.24 -31.07
N GLU A 247 5.77 -10.65 -30.52
CA GLU A 247 7.02 -10.91 -31.22
C GLU A 247 7.14 -12.36 -31.77
N GLN A 248 6.12 -13.19 -31.54
CA GLN A 248 6.12 -14.63 -31.90
C GLN A 248 7.29 -15.41 -31.25
N ALA A 249 7.75 -14.96 -30.09
CA ALA A 249 8.79 -15.62 -29.31
C ALA A 249 8.26 -16.86 -28.61
N THR A 250 8.88 -18.01 -28.80
CA THR A 250 8.48 -19.28 -28.18
C THR A 250 8.99 -19.45 -26.75
N CYS A 251 9.95 -18.63 -26.31
CA CYS A 251 10.52 -18.57 -24.99
C CYS A 251 10.64 -17.12 -24.55
N ILE A 252 10.48 -16.84 -23.27
CA ILE A 252 10.64 -15.51 -22.67
C ILE A 252 12.04 -15.41 -22.13
N GLY A 253 12.86 -14.65 -22.82
CA GLY A 253 14.24 -14.35 -22.39
C GLY A 253 14.36 -13.03 -21.62
N VAL A 254 15.56 -12.77 -21.11
CA VAL A 254 15.90 -11.59 -20.29
C VAL A 254 15.52 -10.27 -20.98
N LEU A 255 15.79 -10.13 -22.28
CA LEU A 255 15.54 -8.89 -23.03
C LEU A 255 14.06 -8.50 -23.03
N LEU A 256 13.15 -9.46 -23.23
CA LEU A 256 11.71 -9.23 -23.16
C LEU A 256 11.27 -8.72 -21.76
N VAL A 257 11.83 -9.32 -20.72
CA VAL A 257 11.53 -8.87 -19.33
C VAL A 257 12.06 -7.46 -19.08
N GLU A 258 13.26 -7.14 -19.58
CA GLU A 258 13.85 -5.81 -19.43
C GLU A 258 13.07 -4.73 -20.18
N ASP A 259 12.58 -5.03 -21.39
CA ASP A 259 11.74 -4.10 -22.16
C ASP A 259 10.40 -3.85 -21.45
N VAL A 260 9.75 -4.90 -20.95
CA VAL A 260 8.55 -4.78 -20.11
C VAL A 260 8.83 -3.93 -18.87
N ALA A 261 9.93 -4.18 -18.18
CA ALA A 261 10.28 -3.43 -16.98
C ALA A 261 10.54 -1.96 -17.28
N ARG A 262 11.23 -1.66 -18.38
CA ARG A 262 11.49 -0.30 -18.86
C ARG A 262 10.19 0.45 -19.15
N ASP A 263 9.26 -0.15 -19.88
CA ASP A 263 7.97 0.44 -20.20
C ASP A 263 7.13 0.71 -18.95
N LYS A 264 7.11 -0.24 -18.01
CA LYS A 264 6.41 -0.06 -16.73
C LYS A 264 7.04 1.03 -15.86
N GLN A 265 8.37 1.16 -15.87
CA GLN A 265 9.07 2.23 -15.15
C GLN A 265 8.82 3.60 -15.80
N GLN A 266 8.76 3.69 -17.13
CA GLN A 266 8.44 4.93 -17.84
C GLN A 266 7.01 5.40 -17.53
N SER A 267 6.05 4.48 -17.45
CA SER A 267 4.67 4.82 -17.09
C SER A 267 4.52 5.31 -15.64
N ARG A 268 5.49 5.01 -14.75
CA ARG A 268 5.52 5.36 -13.31
C ARG A 268 4.26 4.98 -12.52
N ILE A 269 3.39 4.15 -13.05
CA ILE A 269 2.16 3.70 -12.38
C ILE A 269 2.47 2.58 -11.39
N VAL A 270 3.41 1.69 -11.75
CA VAL A 270 3.80 0.53 -10.93
C VAL A 270 5.18 0.79 -10.32
N PRO A 271 5.33 0.68 -8.98
CA PRO A 271 6.61 0.88 -8.32
C PRO A 271 7.50 -0.36 -8.47
N LEU A 272 8.15 -0.51 -9.63
CA LEU A 272 9.20 -1.52 -9.82
C LEU A 272 10.49 -1.06 -9.14
N ARG A 273 11.30 -2.01 -8.66
CA ARG A 273 12.64 -1.69 -8.15
C ARG A 273 13.51 -1.19 -9.31
N GLN A 274 14.31 -0.16 -9.05
CA GLN A 274 15.40 0.20 -9.95
C GLN A 274 16.56 -0.76 -9.66
N PRO A 275 17.12 -1.45 -10.66
CA PRO A 275 18.34 -2.20 -10.45
C PRO A 275 19.41 -1.23 -9.95
N ALA A 276 20.06 -1.55 -8.84
CA ALA A 276 21.24 -0.82 -8.43
C ALA A 276 22.25 -0.89 -9.60
N HIS A 277 22.60 0.26 -10.19
CA HIS A 277 23.73 0.31 -11.10
C HIS A 277 24.91 -0.27 -10.34
N GLU A 278 25.48 -1.36 -10.84
CA GLU A 278 26.78 -1.85 -10.41
C GLU A 278 27.76 -0.69 -10.60
N ALA A 279 28.03 0.03 -9.53
CA ALA A 279 29.21 0.88 -9.48
C ALA A 279 30.40 -0.08 -9.56
N ALA A 280 31.00 -0.14 -10.76
CA ALA A 280 32.22 -0.86 -11.02
C ALA A 280 33.26 -0.53 -9.94
N GLY A 281 33.82 -1.55 -9.42
CA GLY A 281 34.75 -1.71 -8.34
C GLY A 281 35.64 -0.51 -7.98
N ASP A 282 35.67 -0.24 -6.70
CA ASP A 282 36.95 0.08 -6.07
C ASP A 282 37.03 -0.61 -4.70
N LYS A 283 37.81 -1.70 -4.67
CA LYS A 283 38.27 -2.33 -3.44
C LYS A 283 39.36 -1.43 -2.85
N ASN A 284 39.09 -0.74 -1.77
CA ASN A 284 40.14 -0.46 -0.81
C ASN A 284 39.63 -0.47 0.63
N ASN A 285 40.08 -1.48 1.29
CA ASN A 285 40.03 -1.80 2.70
C ASN A 285 40.83 -0.74 3.48
N GLN A 286 40.22 -0.04 4.45
CA GLN A 286 40.97 0.46 5.60
C GLN A 286 40.03 0.83 6.77
N THR A 287 40.30 0.18 7.88
CA THR A 287 39.83 0.39 9.24
C THR A 287 40.06 1.82 9.73
N PRO A 288 39.22 2.40 10.58
CA PRO A 288 39.47 3.74 11.14
C PRO A 288 40.33 3.66 12.40
N GLU A 289 41.51 4.28 12.31
CA GLU A 289 42.28 4.67 13.50
C GLU A 289 42.34 6.19 13.59
N GLN A 290 42.31 6.67 14.82
CA GLN A 290 42.25 8.04 15.30
C GLN A 290 43.41 8.91 14.77
N ALA A 291 43.16 10.18 14.42
CA ALA A 291 43.99 11.29 14.76
C ALA A 291 43.35 12.64 14.48
N ALA A 292 43.54 13.55 15.39
CA ALA A 292 43.08 14.94 15.41
C ALA A 292 43.83 15.88 14.43
N GLY A 293 43.11 16.87 13.91
CA GLY A 293 43.63 18.21 13.64
C GLY A 293 44.27 18.49 12.30
N LYS A 294 43.55 19.27 11.48
CA LYS A 294 43.98 20.57 10.97
C LYS A 294 42.95 21.20 10.00
N LYS A 295 42.73 22.49 10.21
CA LYS A 295 41.87 23.39 9.44
C LYS A 295 42.29 23.45 7.97
N GLY A 296 41.33 23.23 7.06
CA GLY A 296 41.43 23.61 5.66
C GLY A 296 40.08 24.18 5.20
N ARG A 297 40.08 25.45 4.80
CA ARG A 297 38.96 26.20 4.28
C ARG A 297 38.45 25.52 2.98
N GLY A 298 37.25 24.93 3.03
CA GLY A 298 36.45 24.58 1.86
C GLY A 298 35.14 25.34 1.94
N THR A 299 34.79 26.09 0.92
CA THR A 299 33.58 26.89 0.72
C THR A 299 32.33 26.07 1.01
N PRO A 300 31.36 26.57 1.79
CA PRO A 300 30.13 25.85 2.08
C PRO A 300 29.25 25.85 0.83
N ALA A 301 28.83 24.66 0.41
CA ALA A 301 27.73 24.50 -0.53
C ALA A 301 26.48 25.20 0.03
N SER A 302 25.89 26.07 -0.77
CA SER A 302 24.69 26.84 -0.41
C SER A 302 23.57 25.92 0.06
N PRO A 303 22.86 26.24 1.14
CA PRO A 303 21.69 25.46 1.57
C PRO A 303 20.64 25.51 0.45
N LYS A 304 20.13 24.36 0.02
CA LYS A 304 19.00 24.29 -0.93
C LYS A 304 17.84 25.10 -0.33
N ARG A 305 17.52 26.23 -0.98
CA ARG A 305 16.42 27.11 -0.59
C ARG A 305 15.12 26.31 -0.62
N ALA A 306 14.36 26.31 0.48
CA ALA A 306 13.05 25.66 0.52
C ALA A 306 12.13 26.33 -0.50
N MET A 307 11.48 25.52 -1.35
CA MET A 307 10.57 25.99 -2.39
C MET A 307 9.37 26.71 -1.75
N ARG A 308 9.02 27.87 -2.30
CA ARG A 308 7.95 28.76 -1.84
C ARG A 308 6.74 28.59 -2.76
N VAL A 309 5.66 28.04 -2.24
CA VAL A 309 4.44 27.73 -3.00
C VAL A 309 3.35 28.74 -2.65
N ALA A 310 2.66 29.30 -3.63
CA ALA A 310 1.39 30.00 -3.43
C ALA A 310 0.22 29.10 -3.86
N ILE A 311 -0.91 29.26 -3.21
CA ILE A 311 -2.16 28.56 -3.50
C ILE A 311 -3.19 29.60 -3.93
N ALA A 312 -3.94 29.32 -5.00
CA ALA A 312 -5.09 30.09 -5.41
C ALA A 312 -6.32 29.18 -5.53
N SER A 313 -7.43 29.55 -4.88
CA SER A 313 -8.71 28.84 -4.96
C SER A 313 -9.86 29.77 -4.57
N ASP A 314 -11.05 29.53 -5.13
CA ASP A 314 -12.23 30.36 -4.90
C ASP A 314 -12.74 30.29 -3.47
N THR A 315 -12.64 29.14 -2.80
CA THR A 315 -13.17 28.96 -1.45
C THR A 315 -12.07 28.97 -0.39
N GLU A 316 -12.29 29.69 0.72
CA GLU A 316 -11.39 29.75 1.86
C GLU A 316 -11.14 28.36 2.46
N ARG A 317 -12.15 27.51 2.47
CA ARG A 317 -12.04 26.13 2.96
C ARG A 317 -11.07 25.29 2.15
N GLN A 318 -11.07 25.40 0.84
CA GLN A 318 -10.12 24.71 -0.06
C GLN A 318 -8.72 25.28 0.11
N ARG A 319 -8.55 26.60 0.22
CA ARG A 319 -7.25 27.24 0.47
C ARG A 319 -6.61 26.71 1.75
N ASN A 320 -7.37 26.68 2.85
CA ASN A 320 -6.89 26.19 4.14
C ASN A 320 -6.54 24.70 4.10
N TYR A 321 -7.34 23.89 3.40
CA TYR A 321 -7.09 22.47 3.21
C TYR A 321 -5.81 22.20 2.42
N LEU A 322 -5.63 22.83 1.26
CA LEU A 322 -4.43 22.69 0.44
C LEU A 322 -3.19 23.19 1.15
N LYS A 323 -3.28 24.29 1.89
CA LYS A 323 -2.19 24.80 2.73
C LYS A 323 -1.71 23.74 3.74
N MET A 324 -2.63 23.18 4.52
CA MET A 324 -2.32 22.14 5.49
C MET A 324 -1.68 20.92 4.84
N MET A 325 -2.14 20.51 3.66
CA MET A 325 -1.64 19.36 2.91
C MET A 325 -0.21 19.56 2.40
N LEU A 326 0.08 20.73 1.81
CA LEU A 326 1.40 21.05 1.28
C LEU A 326 2.43 21.23 2.40
N GLU A 327 2.06 21.86 3.51
CA GLU A 327 2.92 22.01 4.68
C GLU A 327 3.26 20.66 5.32
N ARG A 328 2.32 19.74 5.41
CA ARG A 328 2.58 18.34 5.85
C ARG A 328 3.53 17.57 4.92
N SER A 329 3.57 17.96 3.64
CA SER A 329 4.49 17.36 2.65
C SER A 329 5.88 18.03 2.64
N GLY A 330 6.16 18.94 3.60
CA GLY A 330 7.46 19.62 3.73
C GLY A 330 7.64 20.81 2.79
N LEU A 331 6.59 21.28 2.11
CA LEU A 331 6.63 22.47 1.26
C LEU A 331 6.27 23.73 2.08
N LYS A 332 6.90 24.85 1.75
CA LYS A 332 6.61 26.13 2.42
C LYS A 332 5.53 26.89 1.65
N VAL A 333 4.32 26.93 2.18
CA VAL A 333 3.24 27.78 1.62
C VAL A 333 3.43 29.21 2.10
N VAL A 334 3.62 30.15 1.15
CA VAL A 334 3.90 31.56 1.44
C VAL A 334 2.67 32.44 1.28
N ALA A 335 1.71 32.03 0.44
CA ALA A 335 0.44 32.74 0.23
C ALA A 335 -0.71 31.77 -0.05
N ALA A 336 -1.93 32.11 0.38
CA ALA A 336 -3.16 31.40 0.09
C ALA A 336 -4.20 32.42 -0.33
N LEU A 337 -4.39 32.59 -1.64
CA LEU A 337 -5.04 33.73 -2.27
C LEU A 337 -6.41 33.37 -2.87
N PRO A 338 -7.40 34.28 -2.89
CA PRO A 338 -8.57 34.15 -3.74
C PRO A 338 -8.15 34.27 -5.22
N ILE A 339 -8.99 33.76 -6.12
CA ILE A 339 -8.78 33.93 -7.57
C ILE A 339 -9.52 35.23 -7.96
N ASP A 340 -8.80 36.34 -7.92
CA ASP A 340 -9.28 37.69 -8.24
C ASP A 340 -8.25 38.50 -9.04
N ASP A 341 -8.59 39.70 -9.45
CA ASP A 341 -7.74 40.55 -10.24
C ASP A 341 -6.47 41.03 -9.49
N ASP A 342 -6.44 40.96 -8.16
CA ASP A 342 -5.33 41.41 -7.33
C ASP A 342 -4.28 40.32 -7.13
N ILE A 343 -4.51 39.09 -7.61
CA ILE A 343 -3.65 37.93 -7.41
C ILE A 343 -2.22 38.17 -7.92
N ILE A 344 -2.08 38.89 -9.03
CA ILE A 344 -0.78 39.18 -9.66
C ILE A 344 0.07 40.08 -8.76
N GLU A 345 -0.53 41.10 -8.17
CA GLU A 345 0.18 42.00 -7.25
C GLU A 345 0.63 41.29 -5.99
N GLN A 346 -0.20 40.41 -5.47
CA GLN A 346 0.10 39.63 -4.28
C GLN A 346 1.20 38.58 -4.54
N LEU A 347 1.20 37.91 -5.70
CA LEU A 347 2.25 36.98 -6.09
C LEU A 347 3.62 37.65 -6.25
N ASN A 348 3.64 38.87 -6.81
CA ASN A 348 4.88 39.64 -6.97
C ASN A 348 5.47 40.09 -5.63
N ARG A 349 4.64 40.37 -4.64
CA ARG A 349 5.08 40.75 -3.28
C ARG A 349 5.72 39.60 -2.50
N GLU A 350 5.26 38.37 -2.72
CA GLU A 350 5.59 37.21 -1.86
C GLU A 350 6.76 36.37 -2.36
N ASN A 351 7.38 36.69 -3.48
CA ASN A 351 8.55 35.94 -4.02
C ASN A 351 8.27 34.44 -4.16
N VAL A 352 7.27 34.09 -4.93
CA VAL A 352 6.73 32.72 -5.12
C VAL A 352 7.52 31.96 -6.18
N ASP A 353 7.83 30.71 -5.95
CA ASP A 353 8.50 29.86 -6.91
C ASP A 353 7.51 29.06 -7.81
N VAL A 354 6.31 28.75 -7.29
CA VAL A 354 5.25 28.01 -8.01
C VAL A 354 3.88 28.44 -7.50
N LEU A 355 2.92 28.60 -8.42
CA LEU A 355 1.49 28.81 -8.11
C LEU A 355 0.70 27.53 -8.34
N LEU A 356 -0.03 27.08 -7.33
CA LEU A 356 -1.02 26.01 -7.42
C LEU A 356 -2.41 26.62 -7.49
N MET A 357 -3.11 26.41 -8.62
CA MET A 357 -4.51 26.84 -8.80
C MET A 357 -5.45 25.64 -8.66
N ASP A 358 -6.45 25.78 -7.79
CA ASP A 358 -7.51 24.81 -7.58
C ASP A 358 -8.83 25.42 -8.05
N LEU A 359 -9.35 24.89 -9.15
CA LEU A 359 -10.53 25.41 -9.85
C LEU A 359 -11.72 24.51 -9.62
N ASP A 360 -12.88 25.07 -9.34
CA ASP A 360 -14.14 24.34 -9.28
C ASP A 360 -14.66 24.03 -10.71
N GLU A 361 -15.42 22.95 -10.89
CA GLU A 361 -15.95 22.52 -12.20
C GLU A 361 -16.74 23.60 -12.95
N SER A 362 -17.31 24.56 -12.21
CA SER A 362 -18.04 25.68 -12.77
C SER A 362 -17.14 26.77 -13.38
N ALA A 363 -15.88 26.86 -12.96
CA ALA A 363 -14.95 27.93 -13.37
C ALA A 363 -14.19 27.60 -14.68
N HIS A 364 -14.15 26.35 -15.11
CA HIS A 364 -13.41 25.89 -16.32
C HIS A 364 -13.90 26.49 -17.67
N ARG A 365 -14.96 27.31 -17.68
CA ARG A 365 -15.55 27.86 -18.91
C ARG A 365 -15.49 29.37 -19.04
N SER A 366 -14.81 30.08 -18.14
CA SER A 366 -14.71 31.54 -18.21
C SER A 366 -13.50 31.97 -19.06
N ARG A 367 -13.70 32.78 -20.08
CA ARG A 367 -12.63 33.42 -20.87
C ARG A 367 -11.71 34.31 -20.03
N ASP A 368 -12.20 34.79 -18.90
CA ASP A 368 -11.43 35.62 -17.96
C ASP A 368 -10.35 34.85 -17.25
N LEU A 369 -10.55 33.56 -17.00
CA LEU A 369 -9.56 32.69 -16.34
C LEU A 369 -8.32 32.38 -17.20
N ASP A 370 -8.54 32.11 -18.50
CA ASP A 370 -7.44 31.90 -19.45
C ASP A 370 -6.57 33.14 -19.57
N HIS A 371 -7.21 34.31 -19.60
CA HIS A 371 -6.54 35.61 -19.64
C HIS A 371 -5.70 35.84 -18.36
N LEU A 372 -6.25 35.52 -17.18
CA LEU A 372 -5.56 35.63 -15.91
C LEU A 372 -4.32 34.68 -15.85
N ILE A 373 -4.47 33.46 -16.32
CA ILE A 373 -3.36 32.47 -16.38
C ILE A 373 -2.24 32.98 -17.29
N ASP A 374 -2.57 33.52 -18.44
CA ASP A 374 -1.60 34.08 -19.38
C ASP A 374 -0.91 35.32 -18.81
N GLN A 375 -1.60 36.13 -18.06
CA GLN A 375 -1.04 37.27 -17.34
C GLN A 375 -0.08 36.79 -16.22
N VAL A 376 -0.44 35.83 -15.41
CA VAL A 376 0.44 35.27 -14.37
C VAL A 376 1.70 34.69 -14.98
N ARG A 377 1.59 33.93 -16.06
CA ARG A 377 2.75 33.34 -16.76
C ARG A 377 3.67 34.39 -17.38
N SER A 378 3.10 35.44 -17.98
CA SER A 378 3.88 36.47 -18.69
C SER A 378 4.49 37.50 -17.74
N GLN A 379 3.78 37.93 -16.72
CA GLN A 379 4.21 38.99 -15.80
C GLN A 379 5.02 38.46 -14.61
N CYS A 380 4.56 37.37 -13.96
CA CYS A 380 5.23 36.82 -12.77
C CYS A 380 6.32 35.80 -13.15
N LYS A 381 6.29 35.23 -14.35
CA LYS A 381 7.19 34.14 -14.81
C LYS A 381 7.21 32.93 -13.88
N ILE A 382 6.12 32.68 -13.18
CA ILE A 382 5.95 31.60 -12.22
C ILE A 382 5.23 30.43 -12.91
N PRO A 383 5.69 29.18 -12.77
CA PRO A 383 4.96 28.02 -13.26
C PRO A 383 3.63 27.87 -12.52
N VAL A 384 2.54 27.68 -13.29
CA VAL A 384 1.19 27.49 -12.77
C VAL A 384 0.84 26.01 -12.89
N LEU A 385 0.47 25.38 -11.77
CA LEU A 385 -0.02 24.01 -11.70
C LEU A 385 -1.52 24.02 -11.41
N PHE A 386 -2.26 23.16 -12.09
CA PHE A 386 -3.70 23.00 -11.85
C PHE A 386 -3.95 21.75 -11.02
N ASN A 387 -4.81 21.91 -10.01
CA ASN A 387 -5.43 20.81 -9.31
C ASN A 387 -6.79 20.57 -9.95
N ASP A 388 -6.92 19.47 -10.71
CA ASP A 388 -8.18 19.07 -11.32
C ASP A 388 -8.96 18.22 -10.31
N SER A 389 -9.87 18.84 -9.59
CA SER A 389 -10.76 18.17 -8.64
C SER A 389 -11.80 17.27 -9.30
N SER A 390 -12.01 17.39 -10.62
CA SER A 390 -12.98 16.58 -11.38
C SER A 390 -12.53 15.13 -11.60
N SER A 391 -11.21 14.84 -11.55
CA SER A 391 -10.67 13.49 -11.70
C SER A 391 -10.62 12.69 -10.39
N ALA A 392 -10.90 13.32 -9.25
CA ALA A 392 -11.04 12.65 -7.95
C ALA A 392 -12.46 12.13 -7.76
N GLY A 393 -12.81 11.07 -8.45
CA GLY A 393 -13.97 10.26 -8.10
C GLY A 393 -13.93 9.95 -6.61
N LYS A 394 -15.05 10.15 -5.93
CA LYS A 394 -15.29 9.98 -4.49
C LYS A 394 -14.45 8.83 -3.90
N GLY A 395 -13.34 9.13 -3.24
CA GLY A 395 -12.56 8.15 -2.48
C GLY A 395 -11.06 8.05 -2.77
N GLY A 396 -10.46 8.90 -3.60
CA GLY A 396 -9.01 8.93 -3.82
C GLY A 396 -8.28 9.50 -2.61
N ALA A 397 -7.33 8.72 -2.06
CA ALA A 397 -6.63 9.04 -0.83
C ALA A 397 -5.91 10.40 -0.90
N ILE A 398 -6.20 11.24 0.07
CA ILE A 398 -5.63 12.56 0.34
C ILE A 398 -4.08 12.59 0.27
N SER A 399 -3.40 11.47 0.60
CA SER A 399 -1.95 11.30 0.50
C SER A 399 -1.42 11.28 -0.94
N ASP A 400 -2.25 10.93 -1.92
CA ASP A 400 -1.84 10.77 -3.31
C ASP A 400 -1.77 12.14 -4.03
N LEU A 401 -2.64 13.08 -3.67
CA LEU A 401 -2.64 14.44 -4.20
C LEU A 401 -1.38 15.21 -3.79
N GLY A 402 -1.02 15.17 -2.51
CA GLY A 402 0.20 15.81 -1.99
C GLY A 402 1.45 15.22 -2.64
N ARG A 403 1.54 13.89 -2.80
CA ARG A 403 2.66 13.22 -3.50
C ARG A 403 2.71 13.57 -4.99
N LYS A 404 1.58 13.57 -5.70
CA LYS A 404 1.52 13.94 -7.12
C LYS A 404 1.93 15.39 -7.37
N LEU A 405 1.50 16.30 -6.49
CA LEU A 405 1.90 17.70 -6.54
C LEU A 405 3.38 17.87 -6.22
N THR A 406 3.90 17.22 -5.20
CA THR A 406 5.33 17.24 -4.86
C THR A 406 6.19 16.68 -6.00
N LEU A 407 5.78 15.59 -6.64
CA LEU A 407 6.49 15.00 -7.78
C LEU A 407 6.45 15.91 -9.03
N LYS A 408 5.31 16.54 -9.35
CA LYS A 408 5.22 17.53 -10.43
C LYS A 408 6.08 18.75 -10.13
N LEU A 409 6.10 19.24 -8.90
CA LEU A 409 6.93 20.35 -8.46
C LEU A 409 8.42 20.01 -8.56
N THR A 410 8.83 18.81 -8.14
CA THR A 410 10.23 18.37 -8.21
C THR A 410 10.71 18.17 -9.65
N SER A 411 9.83 17.73 -10.56
CA SER A 411 10.16 17.55 -11.99
C SER A 411 10.34 18.86 -12.75
N LEU A 412 9.75 19.96 -12.28
CA LEU A 412 9.92 21.30 -12.85
C LEU A 412 11.27 21.92 -12.47
N ILE A 413 11.86 21.53 -11.33
CA ILE A 413 13.15 22.03 -10.83
C ILE A 413 14.34 21.34 -11.51
N GLY A 414 14.18 20.10 -11.98
CA GLY A 414 15.26 19.34 -12.65
C GLY A 414 15.54 19.79 -14.09
N ARG A 415 14.88 20.84 -14.60
CA ARG A 415 15.05 21.38 -15.95
C ARG A 415 15.49 22.82 -16.00
N GLY A 416 16.00 23.39 -14.88
CA GLY A 416 16.60 24.73 -14.80
C GLY A 416 18.09 24.65 -14.52
#